data_d2b5f17e4be0e0641bc2f40d7408fa92
#
_entry.id   d2b5f17e4be0e0641bc2f40d7408fa92
#
_cell.length_a   1.000
_cell.length_b   1.000
_cell.length_c   1.000
_cell.angle_alpha   90.00
_cell.angle_beta   90.00
_cell.angle_gamma   90.00
#
_symmetry.space_group_name_H-M   'P 1'
#
loop_
_entity.id
_entity.type
_entity.pdbx_description
1 polymer ?
#
loop_
_entity_poly.entity_id
_entity_poly.type
_entity_poly.pdbx_seq_one_letter_code
_entity_poly.pdbx_strand_id
1 'polypeptide(L)'
;MKKYTKPYYGPNNYFSAIKFFSAGILGLITFMFLLQHKEIKSYIAYFILFISTLFIVNGLRIINFIFVGRFKHINRIISKVNWTGNENVLDVGIGKGILAIAVAKKLKNGSGKVTGIDIWNSEGILDKTKYYVNQNIELEGVADKVKTKTQNASALSFKDETFDVIVSKQCIHNIEDVQERKMAIEEMLRVLKSGGKLIISDSMYIDEYEKILLDKGLKVNISPKYFLDTYPASSILEVTKK
;
A
#
# COMPACT_ATOMS: atom_id res chain seq x y z
N MET A 1 -13.99 5.15 24.18
CA MET A 1 -13.21 5.51 22.96
C MET A 1 -13.99 6.51 22.13
N LYS A 2 -13.33 7.54 21.57
CA LYS A 2 -13.99 8.54 20.72
C LYS A 2 -14.43 7.86 19.41
N LYS A 3 -15.73 7.85 19.10
CA LYS A 3 -16.27 7.27 17.87
C LYS A 3 -15.93 8.22 16.72
N TYR A 4 -15.21 7.75 15.72
CA TYR A 4 -14.91 8.55 14.53
C TYR A 4 -16.18 8.70 13.68
N THR A 5 -16.35 9.86 13.08
CA THR A 5 -17.47 10.16 12.17
C THR A 5 -17.09 10.00 10.69
N LYS A 6 -15.79 9.83 10.42
CA LYS A 6 -15.24 9.62 9.07
C LYS A 6 -14.19 8.50 9.10
N PRO A 7 -14.06 7.72 8.02
CA PRO A 7 -13.02 6.67 7.91
C PRO A 7 -11.62 7.23 8.10
N TYR A 8 -10.78 6.45 8.80
CA TYR A 8 -9.38 6.80 9.06
C TYR A 8 -8.44 5.73 8.51
N TYR A 9 -7.85 5.97 7.35
CA TYR A 9 -6.98 5.02 6.63
C TYR A 9 -5.48 5.17 6.93
N GLY A 10 -5.11 5.83 7.99
CA GLY A 10 -3.72 5.93 8.42
C GLY A 10 -3.23 7.33 8.68
N PRO A 11 -2.04 7.46 9.27
CA PRO A 11 -1.48 8.76 9.50
C PRO A 11 -1.37 9.45 8.15
N ASN A 12 -1.95 10.61 8.09
CA ASN A 12 -1.58 11.54 7.07
C ASN A 12 -0.15 11.95 7.46
N ASN A 13 0.84 11.59 6.66
CA ASN A 13 2.25 11.94 6.91
C ASN A 13 2.49 13.46 6.76
N TYR A 14 1.55 14.27 7.30
CA TYR A 14 1.68 15.73 7.32
C TYR A 14 2.99 16.17 7.95
N PHE A 15 3.41 15.46 9.01
CA PHE A 15 4.67 15.77 9.67
C PHE A 15 5.89 15.60 8.74
N SER A 16 5.90 14.55 7.92
CA SER A 16 6.93 14.38 6.89
C SER A 16 6.85 15.46 5.81
N ALA A 17 5.65 15.80 5.35
CA ALA A 17 5.47 16.89 4.40
C ALA A 17 5.95 18.23 4.97
N ILE A 18 5.60 18.53 6.24
CA ILE A 18 6.05 19.75 6.93
C ILE A 18 7.58 19.79 7.00
N LYS A 19 8.25 18.69 7.38
CA LYS A 19 9.73 18.62 7.40
C LYS A 19 10.33 18.97 6.04
N PHE A 20 9.80 18.40 4.97
CA PHE A 20 10.28 18.67 3.61
C PHE A 20 10.05 20.13 3.22
N PHE A 21 8.88 20.69 3.48
CA PHE A 21 8.62 22.10 3.20
C PHE A 21 9.50 23.04 4.03
N SER A 22 9.68 22.79 5.33
CA SER A 22 10.54 23.59 6.19
C SER A 22 11.99 23.59 5.71
N ALA A 23 12.53 22.42 5.34
CA ALA A 23 13.89 22.31 4.78
C ALA A 23 14.00 23.04 3.42
N GLY A 24 13.01 22.91 2.55
CA GLY A 24 12.97 23.58 1.27
C GLY A 24 12.91 25.12 1.41
N ILE A 25 12.04 25.61 2.30
CA ILE A 25 11.90 27.06 2.57
C ILE A 25 13.20 27.62 3.18
N LEU A 26 13.80 26.92 4.16
CA LEU A 26 15.08 27.32 4.73
C LEU A 26 16.17 27.44 3.66
N GLY A 27 16.24 26.46 2.75
CA GLY A 27 17.17 26.50 1.64
C GLY A 27 16.91 27.65 0.65
N LEU A 28 15.64 27.99 0.38
CA LEU A 28 15.31 29.18 -0.43
C LEU A 28 15.75 30.47 0.26
N ILE A 29 15.55 30.61 1.56
CA ILE A 29 16.02 31.76 2.34
C ILE A 29 17.56 31.85 2.26
N THR A 30 18.25 30.72 2.44
CA THR A 30 19.71 30.64 2.30
C THR A 30 20.17 31.03 0.90
N PHE A 31 19.51 30.55 -0.16
CA PHE A 31 19.78 30.94 -1.54
C PHE A 31 19.65 32.45 -1.72
N MET A 32 18.56 33.06 -1.27
CA MET A 32 18.35 34.52 -1.34
C MET A 32 19.43 35.30 -0.61
N PHE A 33 19.83 34.83 0.57
CA PHE A 33 20.93 35.44 1.33
C PHE A 33 22.27 35.37 0.55
N LEU A 34 22.61 34.22 -0.02
CA LEU A 34 23.85 34.04 -0.79
C LEU A 34 23.92 34.90 -2.06
N LEU A 35 22.80 35.16 -2.70
CA LEU A 35 22.75 36.08 -3.87
C LEU A 35 23.14 37.52 -3.53
N GLN A 36 22.96 37.96 -2.29
CA GLN A 36 23.34 39.30 -1.83
C GLN A 36 24.84 39.41 -1.53
N HIS A 37 25.53 38.27 -1.30
CA HIS A 37 26.96 38.21 -0.97
C HIS A 37 27.78 37.81 -2.20
N LYS A 38 28.25 38.81 -2.96
CA LYS A 38 29.01 38.62 -4.23
C LYS A 38 30.31 37.84 -4.09
N GLU A 39 30.84 37.73 -2.88
CA GLU A 39 32.05 36.98 -2.58
C GLU A 39 31.87 35.46 -2.64
N ILE A 40 30.61 34.97 -2.53
CA ILE A 40 30.30 33.56 -2.59
C ILE A 40 30.11 33.14 -4.05
N LYS A 41 30.81 32.09 -4.46
CA LYS A 41 30.68 31.55 -5.82
C LYS A 41 29.25 31.18 -6.14
N SER A 42 28.70 31.75 -7.19
CA SER A 42 27.28 31.62 -7.57
C SER A 42 26.79 30.17 -7.73
N TYR A 43 27.67 29.24 -8.12
CA TYR A 43 27.28 27.83 -8.26
C TYR A 43 26.85 27.19 -6.92
N ILE A 44 27.37 27.67 -5.78
CA ILE A 44 26.93 27.18 -4.45
C ILE A 44 25.48 27.59 -4.19
N ALA A 45 25.14 28.85 -4.52
CA ALA A 45 23.77 29.33 -4.36
C ALA A 45 22.80 28.52 -5.24
N TYR A 46 23.13 28.30 -6.52
CA TYR A 46 22.27 27.50 -7.41
C TYR A 46 22.18 26.02 -7.00
N PHE A 47 23.24 25.43 -6.43
CA PHE A 47 23.16 24.09 -5.87
C PHE A 47 22.19 24.02 -4.70
N ILE A 48 22.21 25.01 -3.80
CA ILE A 48 21.24 25.10 -2.69
C ILE A 48 19.82 25.27 -3.22
N LEU A 49 19.61 26.10 -4.24
CA LEU A 49 18.31 26.23 -4.90
C LEU A 49 17.81 24.89 -5.45
N PHE A 50 18.67 24.14 -6.13
CA PHE A 50 18.35 22.81 -6.66
C PHE A 50 17.91 21.84 -5.55
N ILE A 51 18.68 21.75 -4.48
CA ILE A 51 18.35 20.88 -3.34
C ILE A 51 17.04 21.33 -2.67
N SER A 52 16.84 22.64 -2.48
CA SER A 52 15.60 23.18 -1.90
C SER A 52 14.38 22.83 -2.73
N THR A 53 14.50 22.89 -4.06
CA THR A 53 13.44 22.51 -5.00
C THR A 53 13.09 21.02 -4.85
N LEU A 54 14.11 20.13 -4.72
CA LEU A 54 13.89 18.70 -4.48
C LEU A 54 13.10 18.46 -3.18
N PHE A 55 13.41 19.17 -2.11
CA PHE A 55 12.67 19.08 -0.85
C PHE A 55 11.21 19.52 -1.02
N ILE A 56 10.95 20.65 -1.66
CA ILE A 56 9.59 21.14 -1.92
C ILE A 56 8.80 20.14 -2.77
N VAL A 57 9.40 19.61 -3.85
CA VAL A 57 8.75 18.61 -4.71
C VAL A 57 8.39 17.35 -3.92
N ASN A 58 9.28 16.86 -3.02
CA ASN A 58 8.96 15.73 -2.17
C ASN A 58 7.83 16.04 -1.18
N GLY A 59 7.79 17.23 -0.60
CA GLY A 59 6.66 17.68 0.22
C GLY A 59 5.34 17.64 -0.56
N LEU A 60 5.31 18.17 -1.78
CA LEU A 60 4.14 18.13 -2.67
C LEU A 60 3.72 16.71 -3.03
N ARG A 61 4.68 15.81 -3.29
CA ARG A 61 4.39 14.38 -3.55
C ARG A 61 3.70 13.71 -2.36
N ILE A 62 4.15 13.98 -1.13
CA ILE A 62 3.52 13.45 0.09
C ILE A 62 2.09 13.98 0.23
N ILE A 63 1.87 15.25 0.01
CA ILE A 63 0.53 15.85 0.04
C ILE A 63 -0.37 15.22 -1.03
N ASN A 64 0.12 15.11 -2.27
CA ASN A 64 -0.63 14.43 -3.33
C ASN A 64 -0.98 12.98 -2.94
N PHE A 65 -0.03 12.22 -2.38
CA PHE A 65 -0.28 10.85 -1.91
C PHE A 65 -1.40 10.81 -0.85
N ILE A 66 -1.37 11.73 0.12
CA ILE A 66 -2.35 11.76 1.21
C ILE A 66 -3.77 11.99 0.67
N PHE A 67 -3.98 12.91 -0.25
CA PHE A 67 -5.32 13.32 -0.67
C PHE A 67 -5.83 12.60 -1.91
N VAL A 68 -4.95 12.24 -2.84
CA VAL A 68 -5.32 11.73 -4.17
C VAL A 68 -4.64 10.40 -4.48
N GLY A 69 -3.32 10.37 -4.38
CA GLY A 69 -2.52 9.28 -4.91
C GLY A 69 -2.88 7.91 -4.33
N ARG A 70 -3.08 7.82 -3.01
CA ARG A 70 -3.45 6.54 -2.35
C ARG A 70 -4.73 5.95 -2.93
N PHE A 71 -5.75 6.77 -3.18
CA PHE A 71 -7.02 6.30 -3.72
C PHE A 71 -6.91 5.94 -5.20
N LYS A 72 -6.17 6.76 -5.97
CA LYS A 72 -5.87 6.47 -7.37
C LYS A 72 -5.09 5.15 -7.52
N HIS A 73 -4.15 4.89 -6.63
CA HIS A 73 -3.40 3.62 -6.62
C HIS A 73 -4.27 2.43 -6.25
N ILE A 74 -5.15 2.55 -5.25
CA ILE A 74 -6.15 1.52 -4.93
C ILE A 74 -7.02 1.22 -6.16
N ASN A 75 -7.50 2.25 -6.86
CA ASN A 75 -8.28 2.07 -8.08
C ASN A 75 -7.50 1.30 -9.17
N ARG A 76 -6.18 1.52 -9.30
CA ARG A 76 -5.34 0.73 -10.22
C ARG A 76 -5.28 -0.74 -9.81
N ILE A 77 -5.11 -1.04 -8.52
CA ILE A 77 -5.08 -2.42 -8.03
C ILE A 77 -6.41 -3.11 -8.35
N ILE A 78 -7.54 -2.51 -7.97
CA ILE A 78 -8.84 -3.12 -8.20
C ILE A 78 -9.24 -3.21 -9.68
N SER A 79 -8.72 -2.32 -10.54
CA SER A 79 -8.98 -2.39 -12.00
C SER A 79 -8.29 -3.55 -12.70
N LYS A 80 -7.39 -4.29 -12.02
CA LYS A 80 -6.75 -5.50 -12.54
C LYS A 80 -7.68 -6.72 -12.58
N VAL A 81 -8.84 -6.62 -11.97
CA VAL A 81 -9.84 -7.69 -11.89
C VAL A 81 -11.14 -7.24 -12.56
N ASN A 82 -11.70 -8.13 -13.37
CA ASN A 82 -13.06 -7.96 -13.91
C ASN A 82 -14.04 -8.51 -12.87
N TRP A 83 -14.51 -7.65 -11.99
CA TRP A 83 -15.38 -8.02 -10.88
C TRP A 83 -16.79 -8.43 -11.35
N THR A 84 -17.23 -9.62 -10.96
CA THR A 84 -18.60 -10.09 -11.16
C THR A 84 -19.48 -9.79 -9.94
N GLY A 85 -18.87 -9.52 -8.80
CA GLY A 85 -19.52 -9.31 -7.51
C GLY A 85 -19.61 -10.59 -6.65
N ASN A 86 -19.17 -11.74 -7.17
CA ASN A 86 -19.31 -13.04 -6.48
C ASN A 86 -17.98 -13.61 -5.97
N GLU A 87 -16.87 -12.90 -6.14
CA GLU A 87 -15.55 -13.36 -5.79
C GLU A 87 -15.36 -13.48 -4.26
N ASN A 88 -14.73 -14.57 -3.83
CA ASN A 88 -14.13 -14.67 -2.51
C ASN A 88 -12.73 -14.09 -2.58
N VAL A 89 -12.50 -13.01 -1.84
CA VAL A 89 -11.25 -12.25 -1.89
C VAL A 89 -10.50 -12.33 -0.58
N LEU A 90 -9.18 -12.52 -0.64
CA LEU A 90 -8.26 -12.39 0.49
C LEU A 90 -7.48 -11.09 0.37
N ASP A 91 -7.51 -10.24 1.39
CA ASP A 91 -6.61 -9.07 1.52
C ASP A 91 -5.55 -9.37 2.58
N VAL A 92 -4.29 -9.57 2.12
CA VAL A 92 -3.15 -9.93 2.98
C VAL A 92 -2.47 -8.66 3.47
N GLY A 93 -2.48 -8.46 4.79
CA GLY A 93 -2.05 -7.21 5.40
C GLY A 93 -3.11 -6.12 5.25
N ILE A 94 -4.35 -6.42 5.67
CA ILE A 94 -5.48 -5.51 5.52
C ILE A 94 -5.24 -4.13 6.15
N GLY A 95 -4.40 -4.03 7.19
CA GLY A 95 -4.12 -2.79 7.91
C GLY A 95 -5.41 -2.10 8.34
N LYS A 96 -5.62 -0.86 7.88
CA LYS A 96 -6.85 -0.08 8.17
C LYS A 96 -7.96 -0.27 7.13
N GLY A 97 -7.82 -1.24 6.22
CA GLY A 97 -8.90 -1.73 5.36
C GLY A 97 -9.13 -0.97 4.06
N ILE A 98 -8.27 -0.04 3.67
CA ILE A 98 -8.52 0.79 2.47
C ILE A 98 -8.72 -0.05 1.20
N LEU A 99 -7.92 -1.13 1.01
CA LEU A 99 -8.01 -2.00 -0.16
C LEU A 99 -9.21 -2.95 -0.04
N ALA A 100 -9.37 -3.65 1.10
CA ALA A 100 -10.50 -4.53 1.36
C ALA A 100 -11.86 -3.82 1.19
N ILE A 101 -11.99 -2.60 1.70
CA ILE A 101 -13.22 -1.79 1.58
C ILE A 101 -13.48 -1.40 0.13
N ALA A 102 -12.43 -1.01 -0.61
CA ALA A 102 -12.57 -0.68 -2.02
C ALA A 102 -13.00 -1.90 -2.86
N VAL A 103 -12.46 -3.09 -2.57
CA VAL A 103 -12.90 -4.36 -3.15
C VAL A 103 -14.34 -4.69 -2.75
N ALA A 104 -14.68 -4.60 -1.46
CA ALA A 104 -16.03 -4.87 -0.97
C ALA A 104 -17.11 -4.04 -1.68
N LYS A 105 -16.80 -2.79 -2.01
CA LYS A 105 -17.70 -1.93 -2.81
C LYS A 105 -17.92 -2.47 -4.23
N LYS A 106 -16.95 -3.18 -4.83
CA LYS A 106 -17.13 -3.88 -6.11
C LYS A 106 -18.02 -5.11 -6.00
N LEU A 107 -18.04 -5.73 -4.82
CA LEU A 107 -18.84 -6.93 -4.54
C LEU A 107 -20.25 -6.62 -4.04
N LYS A 108 -20.66 -5.35 -3.98
CA LYS A 108 -21.90 -4.90 -3.32
C LYS A 108 -23.14 -5.63 -3.85
N ASN A 109 -23.24 -5.84 -5.17
CA ASN A 109 -24.42 -6.37 -5.83
C ASN A 109 -24.42 -7.90 -5.99
N GLY A 110 -23.43 -8.60 -5.46
CA GLY A 110 -23.28 -10.05 -5.55
C GLY A 110 -23.14 -10.74 -4.20
N SER A 111 -22.80 -12.02 -4.22
CA SER A 111 -22.60 -12.85 -3.03
C SER A 111 -21.17 -12.81 -2.48
N GLY A 112 -20.24 -12.21 -3.23
CA GLY A 112 -18.83 -12.16 -2.90
C GLY A 112 -18.52 -11.54 -1.54
N LYS A 113 -17.39 -11.95 -0.96
CA LYS A 113 -16.93 -11.50 0.36
C LYS A 113 -15.42 -11.23 0.33
N VAL A 114 -14.97 -10.38 1.22
CA VAL A 114 -13.56 -10.11 1.49
C VAL A 114 -13.19 -10.64 2.85
N THR A 115 -12.16 -11.45 2.92
CA THR A 115 -11.49 -11.80 4.18
C THR A 115 -10.19 -11.02 4.24
N GLY A 116 -10.03 -10.17 5.22
CA GLY A 116 -8.78 -9.45 5.46
C GLY A 116 -8.00 -10.07 6.61
N ILE A 117 -6.72 -10.29 6.42
CA ILE A 117 -5.83 -10.81 7.46
C ILE A 117 -4.74 -9.81 7.80
N ASP A 118 -4.34 -9.82 9.06
CA ASP A 118 -3.20 -9.05 9.57
C ASP A 118 -2.69 -9.70 10.86
N ILE A 119 -1.43 -9.51 11.21
CA ILE A 119 -0.88 -9.94 12.49
C ILE A 119 -1.16 -8.93 13.61
N TRP A 120 -1.56 -7.71 13.24
CA TRP A 120 -1.82 -6.57 14.14
C TRP A 120 -0.62 -6.20 15.02
N ASN A 121 0.58 -6.58 14.60
CA ASN A 121 1.81 -6.35 15.35
C ASN A 121 2.48 -5.07 14.86
N SER A 122 1.98 -3.92 15.29
CA SER A 122 2.72 -2.68 15.20
C SER A 122 3.44 -2.45 16.52
N GLU A 123 4.74 -2.27 16.47
CA GLU A 123 5.56 -1.90 17.63
C GLU A 123 5.07 -0.60 18.23
N GLY A 124 4.36 -0.67 19.35
CA GLY A 124 3.88 0.50 20.07
C GLY A 124 2.73 0.19 21.01
N ILE A 125 2.73 0.85 22.18
CA ILE A 125 1.87 0.63 23.36
C ILE A 125 0.36 0.63 23.07
N LEU A 126 -0.09 1.02 21.86
CA LEU A 126 -1.50 1.04 21.46
C LEU A 126 -1.63 0.81 19.95
N ASP A 127 -1.42 -0.41 19.46
CA ASP A 127 -1.88 -0.70 18.09
C ASP A 127 -3.41 -0.66 18.02
N LYS A 128 -3.89 0.44 17.49
CA LYS A 128 -5.32 0.65 17.22
C LYS A 128 -5.71 0.22 15.81
N THR A 129 -4.84 -0.44 15.05
CA THR A 129 -5.09 -0.76 13.65
C THR A 129 -6.32 -1.63 13.50
N LYS A 130 -6.45 -2.69 14.33
CA LYS A 130 -7.63 -3.55 14.37
C LYS A 130 -8.91 -2.78 14.74
N TYR A 131 -8.82 -1.81 15.63
CA TYR A 131 -9.94 -0.94 15.97
C TYR A 131 -10.34 -0.06 14.77
N TYR A 132 -9.35 0.55 14.10
CA TYR A 132 -9.63 1.43 12.96
C TYR A 132 -10.22 0.67 11.77
N VAL A 133 -9.73 -0.53 11.44
CA VAL A 133 -10.30 -1.29 10.32
C VAL A 133 -11.78 -1.62 10.56
N ASN A 134 -12.14 -2.03 11.78
CA ASN A 134 -13.53 -2.33 12.12
C ASN A 134 -14.41 -1.07 12.04
N GLN A 135 -13.93 0.08 12.57
CA GLN A 135 -14.65 1.34 12.44
C GLN A 135 -14.80 1.78 10.97
N ASN A 136 -13.75 1.62 10.15
CA ASN A 136 -13.80 1.98 8.73
C ASN A 136 -14.80 1.10 7.97
N ILE A 137 -14.84 -0.21 8.23
CA ILE A 137 -15.78 -1.16 7.64
C ILE A 137 -17.23 -0.74 7.93
N GLU A 138 -17.54 -0.38 9.17
CA GLU A 138 -18.86 0.10 9.58
C GLU A 138 -19.20 1.45 8.92
N LEU A 139 -18.29 2.43 8.99
CA LEU A 139 -18.49 3.77 8.43
C LEU A 139 -18.66 3.77 6.91
N GLU A 140 -18.04 2.81 6.22
CA GLU A 140 -18.14 2.67 4.76
C GLU A 140 -19.31 1.77 4.33
N GLY A 141 -20.09 1.22 5.28
CA GLY A 141 -21.31 0.44 5.02
C GLY A 141 -21.04 -0.88 4.31
N VAL A 142 -19.92 -1.56 4.64
CA VAL A 142 -19.52 -2.83 4.03
C VAL A 142 -19.31 -3.96 5.05
N ALA A 143 -19.89 -3.82 6.23
CA ALA A 143 -19.75 -4.80 7.33
C ALA A 143 -20.31 -6.19 6.98
N ASP A 144 -21.29 -6.25 6.08
CA ASP A 144 -21.81 -7.50 5.54
C ASP A 144 -20.87 -8.18 4.54
N LYS A 145 -19.88 -7.45 3.98
CA LYS A 145 -18.94 -7.92 2.94
C LYS A 145 -17.56 -8.23 3.45
N VAL A 146 -17.09 -7.59 4.52
CA VAL A 146 -15.70 -7.69 4.99
C VAL A 146 -15.63 -8.37 6.34
N LYS A 147 -14.78 -9.40 6.45
CA LYS A 147 -14.43 -10.05 7.72
C LYS A 147 -12.92 -9.92 7.96
N THR A 148 -12.53 -9.65 9.20
CA THR A 148 -11.13 -9.58 9.59
C THR A 148 -10.71 -10.80 10.41
N LYS A 149 -9.49 -11.31 10.20
CA LYS A 149 -8.89 -12.39 10.99
C LYS A 149 -7.45 -12.04 11.35
N THR A 150 -7.01 -12.48 12.52
CA THR A 150 -5.61 -12.40 12.91
C THR A 150 -4.89 -13.64 12.38
N GLN A 151 -4.00 -13.49 11.39
CA GLN A 151 -3.22 -14.58 10.82
C GLN A 151 -1.88 -14.06 10.29
N ASN A 152 -0.86 -14.93 10.33
CA ASN A 152 0.40 -14.69 9.64
C ASN A 152 0.27 -15.11 8.17
N ALA A 153 0.79 -14.29 7.25
CA ALA A 153 0.77 -14.56 5.82
C ALA A 153 1.61 -15.80 5.43
N SER A 154 2.66 -16.12 6.21
CA SER A 154 3.52 -17.28 5.98
C SER A 154 2.91 -18.62 6.45
N ALA A 155 1.72 -18.59 7.12
CA ALA A 155 1.04 -19.79 7.62
C ALA A 155 -0.48 -19.57 7.64
N LEU A 156 -1.12 -19.67 6.48
CA LEU A 156 -2.55 -19.42 6.32
C LEU A 156 -3.38 -20.64 6.73
N SER A 157 -4.37 -20.44 7.61
CA SER A 157 -5.29 -21.51 8.06
C SER A 157 -6.42 -21.83 7.06
N PHE A 158 -6.38 -21.29 5.86
CA PHE A 158 -7.36 -21.57 4.83
C PHE A 158 -7.03 -22.84 4.05
N LYS A 159 -8.06 -23.51 3.54
CA LYS A 159 -7.90 -24.62 2.61
C LYS A 159 -7.30 -24.16 1.29
N ASP A 160 -6.69 -25.08 0.56
CA ASP A 160 -6.25 -24.84 -0.81
C ASP A 160 -7.41 -24.33 -1.66
N GLU A 161 -7.09 -23.51 -2.64
CA GLU A 161 -8.06 -23.04 -3.65
C GLU A 161 -9.36 -22.44 -3.07
N THR A 162 -9.22 -21.64 -2.02
CA THR A 162 -10.36 -21.00 -1.34
C THR A 162 -10.78 -19.68 -2.00
N PHE A 163 -9.81 -18.90 -2.51
CA PHE A 163 -10.03 -17.53 -2.96
C PHE A 163 -9.93 -17.39 -4.47
N ASP A 164 -10.82 -16.60 -5.05
CA ASP A 164 -10.81 -16.26 -6.47
C ASP A 164 -9.80 -15.15 -6.78
N VAL A 165 -9.61 -14.24 -5.82
CA VAL A 165 -8.65 -13.13 -5.92
C VAL A 165 -7.92 -12.95 -4.61
N ILE A 166 -6.61 -12.74 -4.68
CA ILE A 166 -5.79 -12.36 -3.53
C ILE A 166 -5.14 -11.02 -3.83
N VAL A 167 -5.26 -10.09 -2.89
CA VAL A 167 -4.63 -8.77 -2.97
C VAL A 167 -3.75 -8.54 -1.76
N SER A 168 -2.65 -7.81 -1.95
CA SER A 168 -1.81 -7.32 -0.86
C SER A 168 -1.25 -5.96 -1.22
N LYS A 169 -1.20 -5.05 -0.25
CA LYS A 169 -0.65 -3.71 -0.47
C LYS A 169 0.22 -3.29 0.70
N GLN A 170 1.52 -3.03 0.41
CA GLN A 170 2.49 -2.53 1.40
C GLN A 170 2.52 -3.41 2.67
N CYS A 171 2.59 -4.72 2.47
CA CYS A 171 2.54 -5.68 3.57
C CYS A 171 3.75 -6.62 3.56
N ILE A 172 4.00 -7.33 2.47
CA ILE A 172 4.94 -8.45 2.44
C ILE A 172 6.38 -7.98 2.69
N HIS A 173 6.75 -6.77 2.29
CA HIS A 173 8.06 -6.20 2.56
C HIS A 173 8.37 -6.00 4.06
N ASN A 174 7.35 -6.00 4.94
CA ASN A 174 7.53 -5.90 6.39
C ASN A 174 7.94 -7.24 7.04
N ILE A 175 7.90 -8.34 6.30
CA ILE A 175 8.42 -9.63 6.74
C ILE A 175 9.94 -9.58 6.53
N GLU A 176 10.71 -9.54 7.62
CA GLU A 176 12.18 -9.37 7.56
C GLU A 176 12.89 -10.60 7.02
N ASP A 177 12.43 -11.79 7.42
CA ASP A 177 13.03 -13.05 6.99
C ASP A 177 12.66 -13.40 5.54
N VAL A 178 13.67 -13.69 4.72
CA VAL A 178 13.53 -14.04 3.30
C VAL A 178 12.71 -15.31 3.10
N GLN A 179 12.91 -16.32 3.97
CA GLN A 179 12.18 -17.59 3.85
C GLN A 179 10.72 -17.41 4.24
N GLU A 180 10.43 -16.61 5.26
CA GLU A 180 9.05 -16.28 5.63
C GLU A 180 8.34 -15.49 4.53
N ARG A 181 9.03 -14.54 3.86
CA ARG A 181 8.45 -13.84 2.69
C ARG A 181 8.14 -14.82 1.56
N LYS A 182 9.05 -15.75 1.27
CA LYS A 182 8.82 -16.82 0.29
C LYS A 182 7.61 -17.66 0.68
N MET A 183 7.55 -18.13 1.92
CA MET A 183 6.43 -18.90 2.44
C MET A 183 5.10 -18.11 2.31
N ALA A 184 5.10 -16.80 2.58
CA ALA A 184 3.90 -15.97 2.42
C ALA A 184 3.40 -15.95 0.96
N ILE A 185 4.30 -15.82 -0.02
CA ILE A 185 3.93 -15.90 -1.45
C ILE A 185 3.42 -17.30 -1.82
N GLU A 186 4.06 -18.36 -1.33
CA GLU A 186 3.65 -19.73 -1.57
C GLU A 186 2.29 -20.06 -0.94
N GLU A 187 2.03 -19.60 0.26
CA GLU A 187 0.73 -19.73 0.94
C GLU A 187 -0.38 -18.97 0.20
N MET A 188 -0.11 -17.75 -0.26
CA MET A 188 -1.05 -17.03 -1.11
C MET A 188 -1.37 -17.82 -2.40
N LEU A 189 -0.36 -18.42 -3.04
CA LEU A 189 -0.60 -19.27 -4.21
C LEU A 189 -1.38 -20.55 -3.86
N ARG A 190 -1.10 -21.16 -2.72
CA ARG A 190 -1.81 -22.38 -2.29
C ARG A 190 -3.29 -22.14 -2.12
N VAL A 191 -3.66 -21.06 -1.43
CA VAL A 191 -5.07 -20.75 -1.15
C VAL A 191 -5.79 -20.05 -2.31
N LEU A 192 -5.07 -19.63 -3.36
CA LEU A 192 -5.64 -19.08 -4.59
C LEU A 192 -6.14 -20.22 -5.47
N LYS A 193 -7.35 -20.10 -6.01
CA LYS A 193 -7.92 -21.06 -6.97
C LYS A 193 -7.16 -21.06 -8.30
N SER A 194 -7.20 -22.19 -9.02
CA SER A 194 -6.81 -22.21 -10.42
C SER A 194 -7.66 -21.20 -11.21
N GLY A 195 -7.03 -20.43 -12.11
CA GLY A 195 -7.65 -19.31 -12.81
C GLY A 195 -7.76 -18.01 -11.95
N GLY A 196 -7.47 -18.09 -10.66
CA GLY A 196 -7.54 -16.95 -9.74
C GLY A 196 -6.40 -15.94 -9.96
N LYS A 197 -6.60 -14.72 -9.47
CA LYS A 197 -5.62 -13.62 -9.61
C LYS A 197 -4.95 -13.27 -8.29
N LEU A 198 -3.61 -13.18 -8.31
CA LEU A 198 -2.80 -12.62 -7.25
C LEU A 198 -2.29 -11.24 -7.67
N ILE A 199 -2.52 -10.22 -6.84
CA ILE A 199 -2.08 -8.84 -7.09
C ILE A 199 -1.37 -8.32 -5.86
N ILE A 200 -0.08 -8.05 -6.00
CA ILE A 200 0.75 -7.49 -4.92
C ILE A 200 1.20 -6.09 -5.33
N SER A 201 0.96 -5.12 -4.48
CA SER A 201 1.53 -3.78 -4.63
C SER A 201 2.51 -3.51 -3.51
N ASP A 202 3.78 -3.38 -3.85
CA ASP A 202 4.82 -3.14 -2.86
C ASP A 202 5.90 -2.19 -3.36
N SER A 203 6.67 -1.64 -2.42
CA SER A 203 7.76 -0.70 -2.70
C SER A 203 9.13 -1.37 -2.75
N MET A 204 9.25 -2.56 -2.14
CA MET A 204 10.49 -3.32 -2.00
C MET A 204 10.25 -4.78 -2.39
N TYR A 205 11.32 -5.50 -2.70
CA TYR A 205 11.37 -6.95 -2.95
C TYR A 205 10.48 -7.45 -4.11
N ILE A 206 10.00 -6.58 -5.00
CA ILE A 206 9.19 -6.99 -6.17
C ILE A 206 9.92 -8.01 -7.04
N ASP A 207 11.23 -7.83 -7.26
CA ASP A 207 12.07 -8.73 -8.05
C ASP A 207 12.23 -10.12 -7.36
N GLU A 208 12.24 -10.14 -6.01
CA GLU A 208 12.24 -11.39 -5.23
C GLU A 208 10.90 -12.13 -5.41
N TYR A 209 9.79 -11.41 -5.32
CA TYR A 209 8.46 -12.01 -5.52
C TYR A 209 8.28 -12.53 -6.95
N GLU A 210 8.76 -11.77 -7.94
CA GLU A 210 8.77 -12.19 -9.34
C GLU A 210 9.51 -13.51 -9.52
N LYS A 211 10.72 -13.61 -8.98
CA LYS A 211 11.53 -14.84 -9.07
C LYS A 211 10.81 -16.04 -8.48
N ILE A 212 10.24 -15.91 -7.28
CA ILE A 212 9.48 -17.00 -6.63
C ILE A 212 8.32 -17.48 -7.53
N LEU A 213 7.61 -16.55 -8.17
CA LEU A 213 6.47 -16.85 -9.01
C LEU A 213 6.87 -17.45 -10.35
N LEU A 214 7.97 -16.98 -10.96
CA LEU A 214 8.57 -17.55 -12.18
C LEU A 214 9.06 -18.98 -11.93
N ASP A 215 9.70 -19.26 -10.80
CA ASP A 215 10.15 -20.59 -10.39
C ASP A 215 8.97 -21.60 -10.26
N LYS A 216 7.74 -21.11 -10.01
CA LYS A 216 6.51 -21.89 -10.03
C LYS A 216 5.88 -22.01 -11.44
N GLY A 217 6.54 -21.53 -12.48
CA GLY A 217 6.08 -21.62 -13.88
C GLY A 217 4.93 -20.65 -14.21
N LEU A 218 4.75 -19.60 -13.42
CA LEU A 218 3.71 -18.59 -13.61
C LEU A 218 4.22 -17.43 -14.48
N LYS A 219 3.33 -16.83 -15.26
CA LYS A 219 3.62 -15.60 -16.01
C LYS A 219 3.35 -14.39 -15.11
N VAL A 220 4.38 -13.61 -14.87
CA VAL A 220 4.31 -12.44 -14.02
C VAL A 220 4.26 -11.16 -14.85
N ASN A 221 3.38 -10.23 -14.50
CA ASN A 221 3.34 -8.90 -15.05
C ASN A 221 3.65 -7.87 -13.96
N ILE A 222 4.61 -6.98 -14.21
CA ILE A 222 5.00 -5.94 -13.26
C ILE A 222 4.82 -4.57 -13.91
N SER A 223 4.16 -3.66 -13.20
CA SER A 223 4.05 -2.26 -13.61
C SER A 223 5.33 -1.47 -13.29
N PRO A 224 5.59 -0.36 -14.00
CA PRO A 224 6.56 0.62 -13.53
C PRO A 224 6.22 1.13 -12.12
N LYS A 225 7.21 1.69 -11.42
CA LYS A 225 6.98 2.33 -10.11
C LYS A 225 6.13 3.59 -10.25
N TYR A 226 5.10 3.70 -9.43
CA TYR A 226 4.20 4.86 -9.38
C TYR A 226 4.73 5.92 -8.41
N PHE A 227 5.65 6.76 -8.87
CA PHE A 227 6.31 7.78 -8.04
C PHE A 227 5.38 8.90 -7.56
N LEU A 228 4.38 9.26 -8.35
CA LEU A 228 3.51 10.38 -8.04
C LEU A 228 2.33 10.00 -7.12
N ASP A 229 1.85 8.78 -7.24
CA ASP A 229 0.61 8.34 -6.59
C ASP A 229 0.88 7.43 -5.37
N THR A 230 2.13 7.06 -5.11
CA THR A 230 2.51 6.23 -3.96
C THR A 230 3.69 6.83 -3.19
N TYR A 231 3.68 6.61 -1.88
CA TYR A 231 4.78 6.97 -1.00
C TYR A 231 4.95 5.89 0.08
N PRO A 232 6.07 5.16 0.06
CA PRO A 232 7.13 5.13 -0.97
C PRO A 232 6.61 4.68 -2.35
N ALA A 233 7.43 4.95 -3.40
CA ALA A 233 7.10 4.57 -4.77
C ALA A 233 6.97 3.05 -4.89
N SER A 234 5.86 2.57 -5.46
CA SER A 234 5.49 1.16 -5.48
C SER A 234 5.17 0.67 -6.88
N SER A 235 5.47 -0.60 -7.16
CA SER A 235 5.00 -1.31 -8.35
C SER A 235 3.80 -2.19 -8.03
N ILE A 236 3.09 -2.62 -9.05
CA ILE A 236 2.05 -3.65 -8.95
C ILE A 236 2.53 -4.88 -9.71
N LEU A 237 2.59 -6.00 -9.02
CA LEU A 237 2.83 -7.32 -9.55
C LEU A 237 1.50 -8.04 -9.70
N GLU A 238 1.28 -8.68 -10.85
CA GLU A 238 0.04 -9.38 -11.20
C GLU A 238 0.34 -10.76 -11.76
N VAL A 239 -0.36 -11.76 -11.26
CA VAL A 239 -0.26 -13.16 -11.71
C VAL A 239 -1.66 -13.77 -11.81
N THR A 240 -1.87 -14.63 -12.79
CA THR A 240 -3.01 -15.57 -12.84
C THR A 240 -2.47 -16.97 -12.56
N LYS A 241 -2.99 -17.67 -11.56
CA LYS A 241 -2.67 -19.08 -11.27
C LYS A 241 -3.22 -19.97 -12.40
N LYS A 242 -2.40 -20.89 -12.89
CA LYS A 242 -2.82 -21.87 -13.90
C LYS A 242 -3.69 -22.94 -13.29
#